data_b30d6b9eb9c4a061a3b89218bcab0796
#
_entry.id   b30d6b9eb9c4a061a3b89218bcab0796
#
_cell.length_a   1.000
_cell.length_b   1.000
_cell.length_c   1.000
_cell.angle_alpha   90.00
_cell.angle_beta   90.00
_cell.angle_gamma   90.00
#
_symmetry.space_group_name_H-M   'P 1'
#
loop_
_entity.id
_entity.type
_entity.pdbx_description
1 polymer ?
#
loop_
_entity_poly.entity_id
_entity_poly.type
_entity_poly.pdbx_seq_one_letter_code
_entity_poly.pdbx_strand_id
1 'polypeptide(L)'
;MIPASLRTLLDETTGQRHTHWAGREVWLANEAWGEMAVSLQGAQVLHFRPNPDDSEGWLWVTPTPQALPGAIRGGIPLCWPWFADDRYADESEDRSGPFHGPARLADWRLDAVDEHEEGVELHLSPLQRLHNQLVPRLVVQANARRLHVELITEHVGETPVKISGALHSYLAVNDAFACRLEGLPGARYLDKLAGFAECEQQGELAVRGGLDRIYHTNAELVLDDGARRLRVARQGSDSAVVWHPGEQLPADTPPEVGRQFLCVESANTRLDPVWLVPGAQHLLGTTLSRG
;
A
#
# COMPACT_ATOMS: atom_id res chain seq x y z
N MET A 1 4.74 2.76 -12.79
CA MET A 1 5.82 2.13 -13.60
C MET A 1 6.37 0.92 -12.86
N ILE A 2 6.59 -0.18 -13.55
CA ILE A 2 7.07 -1.45 -13.00
C ILE A 2 8.35 -1.88 -13.72
N PRO A 3 9.17 -2.75 -13.10
CA PRO A 3 10.39 -3.28 -13.71
C PRO A 3 10.12 -3.96 -15.06
N ALA A 4 11.06 -3.84 -16.01
CA ALA A 4 10.95 -4.44 -17.33
C ALA A 4 10.72 -5.96 -17.28
N SER A 5 11.36 -6.65 -16.31
CA SER A 5 11.16 -8.10 -16.14
C SER A 5 9.73 -8.47 -15.72
N LEU A 6 9.07 -7.65 -14.89
CA LEU A 6 7.67 -7.85 -14.53
C LEU A 6 6.73 -7.49 -15.70
N ARG A 7 7.07 -6.42 -16.45
CA ARG A 7 6.34 -6.02 -17.66
C ARG A 7 6.33 -7.15 -18.69
N THR A 8 7.49 -7.75 -18.98
CA THR A 8 7.60 -8.89 -19.91
C THR A 8 6.70 -10.05 -19.50
N LEU A 9 6.66 -10.41 -18.21
CA LEU A 9 5.79 -11.48 -17.74
C LEU A 9 4.30 -11.17 -17.93
N LEU A 10 3.90 -9.92 -17.71
CA LEU A 10 2.51 -9.47 -17.96
C LEU A 10 2.17 -9.49 -19.45
N ASP A 11 3.08 -9.02 -20.32
CA ASP A 11 2.89 -9.02 -21.77
C ASP A 11 2.77 -10.45 -22.36
N GLU A 12 3.45 -11.43 -21.74
CA GLU A 12 3.35 -12.87 -22.09
C GLU A 12 2.13 -13.55 -21.47
N THR A 13 1.40 -12.91 -20.59
CA THR A 13 0.23 -13.48 -19.90
C THR A 13 -1.02 -13.21 -20.71
N THR A 14 -1.81 -14.25 -20.95
CA THR A 14 -3.18 -14.17 -21.46
C THR A 14 -4.09 -14.82 -20.44
N GLY A 15 -5.12 -14.09 -19.98
CA GLY A 15 -5.92 -14.54 -18.85
C GLY A 15 -5.14 -14.44 -17.54
N GLN A 16 -5.10 -15.52 -16.77
CA GLN A 16 -4.45 -15.59 -15.47
C GLN A 16 -3.29 -16.55 -15.47
N ARG A 17 -2.26 -16.26 -14.67
CA ARG A 17 -1.05 -17.09 -14.61
C ARG A 17 -0.38 -17.01 -13.23
N HIS A 18 0.01 -18.17 -12.67
CA HIS A 18 0.99 -18.25 -11.60
C HIS A 18 2.39 -18.40 -12.18
N THR A 19 3.34 -17.62 -11.69
CA THR A 19 4.74 -17.68 -12.13
C THR A 19 5.67 -17.14 -11.03
N HIS A 20 6.94 -16.91 -11.35
CA HIS A 20 7.91 -16.32 -10.41
C HIS A 20 8.49 -15.04 -11.01
N TRP A 21 8.63 -14.05 -10.14
CA TRP A 21 9.34 -12.81 -10.41
C TRP A 21 10.26 -12.45 -9.26
N ALA A 22 11.54 -12.14 -9.54
CA ALA A 22 12.56 -11.81 -8.53
C ALA A 22 12.63 -12.83 -7.37
N GLY A 23 12.51 -14.14 -7.68
CA GLY A 23 12.54 -15.24 -6.73
C GLY A 23 11.25 -15.45 -5.92
N ARG A 24 10.18 -14.70 -6.20
CA ARG A 24 8.88 -14.75 -5.51
C ARG A 24 7.82 -15.35 -6.39
N GLU A 25 6.90 -16.10 -5.80
CA GLU A 25 5.69 -16.49 -6.48
C GLU A 25 4.78 -15.27 -6.70
N VAL A 26 4.28 -15.13 -7.92
CA VAL A 26 3.38 -14.05 -8.32
C VAL A 26 2.18 -14.59 -9.08
N TRP A 27 1.02 -14.00 -8.81
CA TRP A 27 -0.17 -14.17 -9.63
C TRP A 27 -0.29 -12.97 -10.57
N LEU A 28 -0.55 -13.26 -11.84
CA LEU A 28 -0.68 -12.28 -12.91
C LEU A 28 -2.05 -12.42 -13.57
N ALA A 29 -2.63 -11.29 -13.97
CA ALA A 29 -3.78 -11.24 -14.86
C ALA A 29 -3.55 -10.23 -15.99
N ASN A 30 -3.97 -10.61 -17.19
CA ASN A 30 -4.07 -9.73 -18.36
C ASN A 30 -5.39 -10.08 -19.07
N GLU A 31 -6.41 -9.30 -18.77
CA GLU A 31 -7.81 -9.55 -19.08
C GLU A 31 -8.45 -8.31 -19.74
N ALA A 32 -9.68 -8.45 -20.22
CA ALA A 32 -10.42 -7.36 -20.84
C ALA A 32 -10.63 -6.15 -19.91
N TRP A 33 -10.69 -6.35 -18.60
CA TRP A 33 -10.82 -5.29 -17.61
C TRP A 33 -9.51 -4.56 -17.32
N GLY A 34 -8.36 -5.17 -17.61
CA GLY A 34 -7.04 -4.61 -17.34
C GLY A 34 -5.99 -5.63 -16.96
N GLU A 35 -4.92 -5.16 -16.36
CA GLU A 35 -3.78 -5.96 -15.91
C GLU A 35 -3.56 -5.83 -14.42
N MET A 36 -3.16 -6.92 -13.77
CA MET A 36 -2.77 -6.92 -12.36
C MET A 36 -1.63 -7.91 -12.10
N ALA A 37 -0.77 -7.55 -11.15
CA ALA A 37 0.25 -8.45 -10.60
C ALA A 37 0.20 -8.40 -9.08
N VAL A 38 0.21 -9.57 -8.43
CA VAL A 38 0.22 -9.71 -6.97
C VAL A 38 1.35 -10.66 -6.58
N SER A 39 2.23 -10.23 -5.68
CA SER A 39 3.24 -11.09 -5.06
C SER A 39 2.62 -11.86 -3.90
N LEU A 40 2.86 -13.17 -3.83
CA LEU A 40 2.46 -13.98 -2.69
C LEU A 40 3.38 -13.78 -1.48
N GLN A 41 4.60 -13.24 -1.64
CA GLN A 41 5.28 -12.63 -0.51
C GLN A 41 4.59 -11.30 -0.19
N GLY A 42 4.06 -11.18 1.04
CA GLY A 42 3.42 -9.97 1.54
C GLY A 42 2.00 -9.73 1.03
N ALA A 43 1.40 -10.65 0.24
CA ALA A 43 0.12 -10.46 -0.46
C ALA A 43 0.06 -9.10 -1.17
N GLN A 44 1.16 -8.69 -1.77
CA GLN A 44 1.40 -7.32 -2.19
C GLN A 44 0.95 -7.10 -3.63
N VAL A 45 -0.01 -6.20 -3.86
CA VAL A 45 -0.35 -5.75 -5.20
C VAL A 45 0.83 -4.95 -5.76
N LEU A 46 1.46 -5.46 -6.83
CA LEU A 46 2.63 -4.85 -7.46
C LEU A 46 2.25 -3.95 -8.64
N HIS A 47 1.22 -4.32 -9.36
CA HIS A 47 0.79 -3.62 -10.56
C HIS A 47 -0.72 -3.67 -10.70
N PHE A 48 -1.28 -2.59 -11.21
CA PHE A 48 -2.63 -2.51 -11.70
C PHE A 48 -2.71 -1.47 -12.82
N ARG A 49 -3.32 -1.85 -13.92
CA ARG A 49 -3.65 -0.97 -15.05
C ARG A 49 -5.07 -1.31 -15.51
N PRO A 50 -6.06 -0.43 -15.23
CA PRO A 50 -7.40 -0.67 -15.75
C PRO A 50 -7.40 -0.45 -17.25
N ASN A 51 -8.18 -1.17 -17.95
CA ASN A 51 -8.52 -1.09 -19.36
C ASN A 51 -7.37 -0.62 -20.32
N PRO A 52 -7.23 -1.18 -21.52
CA PRO A 52 -6.13 -0.90 -22.45
C PRO A 52 -5.91 0.59 -22.82
N ASP A 53 -6.87 1.47 -22.50
CA ASP A 53 -6.76 2.91 -22.77
C ASP A 53 -5.83 3.66 -21.78
N ASP A 54 -5.49 3.09 -20.61
CA ASP A 54 -4.45 3.66 -19.75
C ASP A 54 -3.08 3.22 -20.25
N SER A 55 -2.28 4.19 -20.68
CA SER A 55 -0.93 3.94 -21.19
C SER A 55 0.02 3.38 -20.12
N GLU A 56 -0.26 3.65 -18.83
CA GLU A 56 0.60 3.25 -17.71
C GLU A 56 -0.19 2.76 -16.51
N GLY A 57 0.41 1.84 -15.73
CA GLY A 57 -0.15 1.38 -14.47
C GLY A 57 -0.16 2.46 -13.39
N TRP A 58 -0.98 2.25 -12.36
CA TRP A 58 -1.18 3.22 -11.28
C TRP A 58 -0.15 3.08 -10.15
N LEU A 59 0.57 1.96 -10.12
CA LEU A 59 1.54 1.66 -9.06
C LEU A 59 2.97 1.67 -9.60
N TRP A 60 3.88 2.08 -8.74
CA TRP A 60 5.32 2.02 -8.99
C TRP A 60 5.96 0.90 -8.17
N VAL A 61 6.92 0.19 -8.76
CA VAL A 61 7.74 -0.82 -8.08
C VAL A 61 9.19 -0.59 -8.45
N THR A 62 10.09 -0.71 -7.48
CA THR A 62 11.53 -0.59 -7.70
C THR A 62 12.03 -1.57 -8.77
N PRO A 63 12.91 -1.13 -9.67
CA PRO A 63 13.56 -2.03 -10.63
C PRO A 63 14.58 -2.97 -9.99
N THR A 64 14.99 -2.69 -8.74
CA THR A 64 16.00 -3.45 -7.99
C THR A 64 15.44 -3.97 -6.65
N PRO A 65 14.43 -4.88 -6.67
CA PRO A 65 13.85 -5.40 -5.44
C PRO A 65 14.91 -6.14 -4.62
N GLN A 66 14.84 -5.99 -3.31
CA GLN A 66 15.71 -6.73 -2.40
C GLN A 66 15.53 -8.24 -2.61
N ALA A 67 16.61 -9.01 -2.47
CA ALA A 67 16.51 -10.46 -2.46
C ALA A 67 15.67 -10.95 -1.26
N LEU A 68 15.05 -12.11 -1.40
CA LEU A 68 14.36 -12.77 -0.28
C LEU A 68 15.29 -12.95 0.92
N PRO A 69 14.81 -12.76 2.15
CA PRO A 69 13.42 -12.45 2.55
C PRO A 69 13.08 -10.95 2.59
N GLY A 70 13.87 -10.09 1.96
CA GLY A 70 13.67 -8.63 1.97
C GLY A 70 12.30 -8.24 1.39
N ALA A 71 11.72 -7.14 1.88
CA ALA A 71 10.45 -6.63 1.37
C ALA A 71 10.62 -6.01 -0.03
N ILE A 72 9.56 -6.06 -0.83
CA ILE A 72 9.51 -5.34 -2.11
C ILE A 72 9.14 -3.89 -1.84
N ARG A 73 9.95 -2.94 -2.34
CA ARG A 73 9.60 -1.53 -2.35
C ARG A 73 8.73 -1.23 -3.57
N GLY A 74 7.54 -0.69 -3.34
CA GLY A 74 6.59 -0.35 -4.40
C GLY A 74 5.27 -1.09 -4.27
N GLY A 75 4.34 -0.88 -5.21
CA GLY A 75 3.01 -1.45 -5.12
C GLY A 75 2.25 -1.01 -3.88
N ILE A 76 1.60 -1.94 -3.20
CA ILE A 76 0.85 -1.70 -1.95
C ILE A 76 1.32 -2.68 -0.86
N PRO A 77 2.49 -2.45 -0.21
CA PRO A 77 2.93 -3.24 0.94
C PRO A 77 1.96 -3.17 2.11
N LEU A 78 1.79 -4.29 2.82
CA LEU A 78 0.97 -4.38 4.02
C LEU A 78 1.83 -4.08 5.25
N CYS A 79 1.59 -2.95 5.92
CA CYS A 79 2.16 -2.67 7.23
C CYS A 79 1.19 -3.21 8.28
N TRP A 80 1.53 -4.34 8.93
CA TRP A 80 0.66 -5.02 9.87
C TRP A 80 1.45 -5.93 10.84
N PRO A 81 1.10 -6.04 12.13
CA PRO A 81 0.02 -5.34 12.84
C PRO A 81 0.44 -3.98 13.42
N TRP A 82 1.57 -3.42 12.99
CA TRP A 82 2.01 -2.07 13.35
C TRP A 82 2.57 -1.31 12.14
N PHE A 83 2.40 0.02 12.19
CA PHE A 83 2.97 0.96 11.24
C PHE A 83 4.30 1.53 11.75
N ALA A 84 5.32 1.57 10.91
CA ALA A 84 6.67 2.05 11.26
C ALA A 84 7.25 1.31 12.49
N ASP A 85 7.69 2.06 13.47
CA ASP A 85 8.11 1.59 14.80
C ASP A 85 7.04 1.81 15.88
N ASP A 86 5.82 2.13 15.49
CA ASP A 86 4.70 2.28 16.42
C ASP A 86 4.26 0.92 17.03
N ARG A 87 5.26 0.16 17.42
CA ARG A 87 5.14 -0.94 18.33
C ARG A 87 4.93 -0.33 19.70
N TYR A 88 3.74 -0.44 20.21
CA TYR A 88 3.24 -0.06 21.53
C TYR A 88 4.35 0.34 22.53
N ALA A 89 4.69 1.61 22.58
CA ALA A 89 5.71 2.15 23.48
C ALA A 89 5.32 2.00 24.96
N ASP A 90 4.05 1.72 25.22
CA ASP A 90 3.43 1.67 26.54
C ASP A 90 3.18 0.23 27.06
N GLU A 91 3.35 -0.84 26.25
CA GLU A 91 2.90 -2.17 26.64
C GLU A 91 4.01 -3.23 26.80
N SER A 92 5.17 -3.04 26.21
CA SER A 92 6.37 -3.83 26.51
C SER A 92 7.63 -3.14 26.02
N GLU A 93 8.73 -3.30 26.75
CA GLU A 93 10.06 -2.90 26.30
C GLU A 93 10.57 -3.75 25.13
N ASP A 94 9.88 -4.85 24.80
CA ASP A 94 10.23 -5.75 23.72
C ASP A 94 9.69 -5.23 22.37
N ARG A 95 10.50 -4.38 21.75
CA ARG A 95 10.31 -3.92 20.38
C ARG A 95 10.85 -4.92 19.35
N SER A 96 10.80 -6.21 19.64
CA SER A 96 11.22 -7.23 18.70
C SER A 96 10.30 -7.29 17.49
N GLY A 97 10.88 -7.44 16.30
CA GLY A 97 10.14 -7.56 15.06
C GLY A 97 10.53 -6.51 14.00
N PRO A 98 10.15 -6.74 12.75
CA PRO A 98 10.57 -5.91 11.63
C PRO A 98 9.83 -4.56 11.59
N PHE A 99 10.51 -3.52 11.09
CA PHE A 99 9.91 -2.24 10.76
C PHE A 99 8.69 -2.45 9.84
N HIS A 100 7.54 -1.83 10.14
CA HIS A 100 6.24 -2.02 9.48
C HIS A 100 5.58 -3.39 9.68
N GLY A 101 6.00 -4.17 10.67
CA GLY A 101 5.42 -5.47 10.93
C GLY A 101 5.85 -6.60 9.98
N PRO A 102 5.49 -7.85 10.29
CA PRO A 102 5.92 -9.03 9.55
C PRO A 102 5.12 -9.30 8.28
N ALA A 103 3.92 -8.73 8.11
CA ALA A 103 2.98 -9.15 7.06
C ALA A 103 3.57 -9.05 5.64
N ARG A 104 4.32 -7.97 5.35
CA ARG A 104 4.95 -7.75 4.04
C ARG A 104 6.16 -8.64 3.75
N LEU A 105 6.66 -9.36 4.75
CA LEU A 105 7.79 -10.29 4.63
C LEU A 105 7.33 -11.74 4.57
N ALA A 106 6.11 -12.01 5.02
CA ALA A 106 5.56 -13.35 5.12
C ALA A 106 5.11 -13.88 3.76
N ASP A 107 5.09 -15.21 3.65
CA ASP A 107 4.46 -15.88 2.53
C ASP A 107 2.96 -16.00 2.76
N TRP A 108 2.19 -15.67 1.73
CA TRP A 108 0.74 -15.74 1.68
C TRP A 108 0.32 -16.75 0.61
N ARG A 109 -0.89 -17.26 0.74
CA ARG A 109 -1.53 -18.06 -0.29
C ARG A 109 -2.72 -17.32 -0.86
N LEU A 110 -2.99 -17.58 -2.11
CA LEU A 110 -4.21 -17.18 -2.79
C LEU A 110 -5.26 -18.24 -2.50
N ASP A 111 -6.22 -17.93 -1.63
CA ASP A 111 -7.25 -18.85 -1.16
C ASP A 111 -8.38 -19.01 -2.20
N ALA A 112 -8.73 -17.93 -2.89
CA ALA A 112 -9.74 -17.90 -3.94
C ALA A 112 -9.47 -16.80 -4.96
N VAL A 113 -9.92 -17.05 -6.18
CA VAL A 113 -10.03 -16.11 -7.28
C VAL A 113 -11.46 -16.17 -7.79
N ASP A 114 -12.23 -15.13 -7.51
CA ASP A 114 -13.62 -15.02 -7.95
C ASP A 114 -13.68 -14.10 -9.18
N GLU A 115 -13.93 -14.71 -10.33
CA GLU A 115 -14.06 -13.98 -11.60
C GLU A 115 -15.47 -13.45 -11.76
N HIS A 116 -15.58 -12.19 -12.16
CA HIS A 116 -16.82 -11.53 -12.50
C HIS A 116 -16.75 -11.00 -13.94
N GLU A 117 -17.88 -10.76 -14.56
CA GLU A 117 -17.94 -10.23 -15.92
C GLU A 117 -17.15 -8.91 -16.07
N GLU A 118 -17.07 -8.10 -15.01
CA GLU A 118 -16.41 -6.80 -15.03
C GLU A 118 -15.01 -6.79 -14.36
N GLY A 119 -14.54 -7.90 -13.77
CA GLY A 119 -13.28 -7.89 -13.01
C GLY A 119 -13.01 -9.15 -12.22
N VAL A 120 -12.18 -9.02 -11.19
CA VAL A 120 -11.73 -10.12 -10.33
C VAL A 120 -11.72 -9.71 -8.86
N GLU A 121 -12.01 -10.67 -7.97
CA GLU A 121 -11.78 -10.56 -6.53
C GLU A 121 -10.83 -11.67 -6.08
N LEU A 122 -9.79 -11.29 -5.36
CA LEU A 122 -8.80 -12.20 -4.79
C LEU A 122 -8.93 -12.24 -3.27
N HIS A 123 -8.85 -13.44 -2.70
CA HIS A 123 -8.79 -13.65 -1.26
C HIS A 123 -7.45 -14.26 -0.89
N LEU A 124 -6.72 -13.62 0.02
CA LEU A 124 -5.40 -14.06 0.45
C LEU A 124 -5.31 -14.16 1.96
N SER A 125 -4.59 -15.18 2.44
CA SER A 125 -4.27 -15.35 3.86
C SER A 125 -2.81 -15.77 4.03
N PRO A 126 -2.14 -15.42 5.17
CA PRO A 126 -0.77 -15.83 5.41
C PRO A 126 -0.66 -17.35 5.58
N LEU A 127 0.42 -17.94 5.05
CA LEU A 127 0.70 -19.37 5.21
C LEU A 127 0.99 -19.77 6.66
N GLN A 128 1.52 -18.83 7.44
CA GLN A 128 1.85 -19.05 8.84
C GLN A 128 1.17 -18.01 9.72
N ARG A 129 0.96 -18.35 10.97
CA ARG A 129 0.41 -17.42 11.96
C ARG A 129 1.41 -16.29 12.21
N LEU A 130 1.00 -15.04 11.99
CA LEU A 130 1.85 -13.86 12.14
C LEU A 130 1.72 -13.17 13.49
N HIS A 131 0.64 -13.44 14.24
CA HIS A 131 0.37 -12.86 15.55
C HIS A 131 -0.43 -13.85 16.40
N ASN A 132 -0.22 -13.83 17.72
CA ASN A 132 -0.84 -14.81 18.62
C ASN A 132 -2.36 -14.60 18.84
N GLN A 133 -2.87 -13.38 18.67
CA GLN A 133 -4.28 -13.02 18.89
C GLN A 133 -4.99 -12.45 17.67
N LEU A 134 -4.27 -12.17 16.58
CA LEU A 134 -4.82 -11.52 15.40
C LEU A 134 -4.59 -12.37 14.16
N VAL A 135 -5.59 -12.38 13.27
CA VAL A 135 -5.53 -13.06 11.97
C VAL A 135 -5.82 -12.05 10.86
N PRO A 136 -4.84 -11.75 9.99
CA PRO A 136 -5.08 -10.89 8.84
C PRO A 136 -5.61 -11.70 7.65
N ARG A 137 -6.47 -11.08 6.86
CA ARG A 137 -6.87 -11.52 5.52
C ARG A 137 -6.82 -10.33 4.58
N LEU A 138 -6.49 -10.56 3.32
CA LEU A 138 -6.51 -9.52 2.30
C LEU A 138 -7.54 -9.86 1.23
N VAL A 139 -8.34 -8.86 0.87
CA VAL A 139 -9.23 -8.91 -0.29
C VAL A 139 -8.75 -7.86 -1.29
N VAL A 140 -8.61 -8.26 -2.55
CA VAL A 140 -8.25 -7.36 -3.66
C VAL A 140 -9.31 -7.46 -4.73
N GLN A 141 -9.96 -6.35 -5.03
CA GLN A 141 -10.94 -6.25 -6.12
C GLN A 141 -10.37 -5.35 -7.22
N ALA A 142 -10.39 -5.83 -8.46
CA ALA A 142 -9.94 -5.08 -9.62
C ALA A 142 -10.93 -5.17 -10.77
N ASN A 143 -11.17 -4.05 -11.44
CA ASN A 143 -11.98 -3.98 -12.65
C ASN A 143 -11.51 -2.82 -13.54
N ALA A 144 -12.16 -2.60 -14.68
CA ALA A 144 -11.80 -1.55 -15.64
C ALA A 144 -11.88 -0.10 -15.08
N ARG A 145 -12.31 0.10 -13.83
CA ARG A 145 -12.53 1.45 -13.25
C ARG A 145 -11.77 1.69 -11.96
N ARG A 146 -11.48 0.63 -11.18
CA ARG A 146 -10.91 0.77 -9.83
C ARG A 146 -10.08 -0.43 -9.43
N LEU A 147 -9.16 -0.17 -8.53
CA LEU A 147 -8.51 -1.14 -7.67
C LEU A 147 -8.95 -0.87 -6.24
N HIS A 148 -9.48 -1.88 -5.55
CA HIS A 148 -9.76 -1.83 -4.13
C HIS A 148 -8.94 -2.91 -3.41
N VAL A 149 -8.27 -2.52 -2.33
CA VAL A 149 -7.48 -3.41 -1.47
C VAL A 149 -7.98 -3.23 -0.05
N GLU A 150 -8.36 -4.32 0.60
CA GLU A 150 -8.90 -4.32 1.96
C GLU A 150 -8.17 -5.33 2.83
N LEU A 151 -7.56 -4.83 3.90
CA LEU A 151 -6.93 -5.64 4.94
C LEU A 151 -7.92 -5.82 6.10
N ILE A 152 -8.38 -7.04 6.29
CA ILE A 152 -9.28 -7.44 7.36
C ILE A 152 -8.43 -8.00 8.50
N THR A 153 -8.57 -7.48 9.71
CA THR A 153 -7.94 -8.00 10.91
C THR A 153 -9.00 -8.54 11.84
N GLU A 154 -8.95 -9.83 12.12
CA GLU A 154 -9.85 -10.50 13.08
C GLU A 154 -9.13 -10.74 14.39
N HIS A 155 -9.77 -10.42 15.51
CA HIS A 155 -9.28 -10.72 16.84
C HIS A 155 -9.80 -12.08 17.31
N VAL A 156 -8.89 -13.05 17.41
CA VAL A 156 -9.20 -14.44 17.81
C VAL A 156 -8.66 -14.80 19.22
N GLY A 157 -8.15 -13.82 19.95
CA GLY A 157 -7.62 -13.99 21.29
C GLY A 157 -8.60 -13.63 22.39
N GLU A 158 -8.10 -13.47 23.60
CA GLU A 158 -8.92 -13.27 24.82
C GLU A 158 -8.78 -11.87 25.41
N THR A 159 -7.74 -11.11 25.07
CA THR A 159 -7.45 -9.79 25.65
C THR A 159 -7.44 -8.73 24.57
N PRO A 160 -7.93 -7.50 24.84
CA PRO A 160 -7.90 -6.43 23.88
C PRO A 160 -6.47 -6.17 23.31
N VAL A 161 -6.38 -5.94 22.02
CA VAL A 161 -5.12 -5.63 21.32
C VAL A 161 -5.26 -4.30 20.59
N LYS A 162 -4.28 -3.45 20.79
CA LYS A 162 -4.12 -2.22 20.00
C LYS A 162 -3.33 -2.54 18.74
N ILE A 163 -3.78 -2.06 17.61
CA ILE A 163 -3.08 -2.17 16.33
C ILE A 163 -2.88 -0.81 15.69
N SER A 164 -1.86 -0.72 14.87
CA SER A 164 -1.71 0.28 13.83
C SER A 164 -1.40 -0.44 12.52
N GLY A 165 -1.49 0.25 11.38
CA GLY A 165 -1.20 -0.42 10.11
C GLY A 165 -1.31 0.54 8.95
N ALA A 166 -0.89 0.08 7.77
CA ALA A 166 -1.04 0.85 6.55
C ALA A 166 -1.12 -0.05 5.32
N LEU A 167 -1.89 0.40 4.34
CA LEU A 167 -1.78 0.03 2.93
C LEU A 167 -0.85 1.08 2.30
N HIS A 168 0.44 0.74 2.20
CA HIS A 168 1.53 1.68 1.88
C HIS A 168 1.66 1.88 0.37
N SER A 169 0.66 2.54 -0.24
CA SER A 169 0.55 2.66 -1.69
C SER A 169 1.61 3.56 -2.31
N TYR A 170 2.45 3.01 -3.19
CA TYR A 170 3.40 3.73 -4.04
C TYR A 170 2.72 4.05 -5.38
N LEU A 171 2.16 5.25 -5.49
CA LEU A 171 1.50 5.69 -6.71
C LEU A 171 2.53 6.11 -7.75
N ALA A 172 2.41 5.58 -8.96
CA ALA A 172 3.28 5.94 -10.08
C ALA A 172 2.96 7.35 -10.57
N VAL A 173 3.98 8.17 -10.71
CA VAL A 173 3.90 9.55 -11.22
C VAL A 173 5.04 9.85 -12.18
N ASN A 174 4.87 10.85 -13.04
CA ASN A 174 5.94 11.27 -13.94
C ASN A 174 7.10 11.95 -13.20
N ASP A 175 6.78 12.82 -12.26
CA ASP A 175 7.71 13.51 -11.39
C ASP A 175 7.03 13.89 -10.07
N ALA A 176 7.44 13.26 -8.97
CA ALA A 176 6.87 13.53 -7.65
C ALA A 176 6.93 15.03 -7.26
N PHE A 177 7.98 15.75 -7.70
CA PHE A 177 8.14 17.17 -7.36
C PHE A 177 7.29 18.11 -8.22
N ALA A 178 6.61 17.59 -9.23
CA ALA A 178 5.58 18.29 -9.98
C ALA A 178 4.17 17.99 -9.48
N CYS A 179 4.02 16.99 -8.58
CA CYS A 179 2.72 16.57 -8.09
C CYS A 179 2.06 17.57 -7.15
N ARG A 180 0.72 17.53 -7.17
CA ARG A 180 -0.15 18.16 -6.18
C ARG A 180 -1.08 17.13 -5.59
N LEU A 181 -1.42 17.31 -4.33
CA LEU A 181 -2.38 16.47 -3.62
C LEU A 181 -3.50 17.34 -3.06
N GLU A 182 -4.69 17.15 -3.59
CA GLU A 182 -5.92 17.81 -3.17
C GLU A 182 -6.57 17.04 -2.00
N GLY A 183 -7.48 17.70 -1.28
CA GLY A 183 -8.23 17.11 -0.17
C GLY A 183 -7.59 17.30 1.20
N LEU A 184 -6.45 17.97 1.28
CA LEU A 184 -5.71 18.21 2.54
C LEU A 184 -5.85 19.62 3.15
N PRO A 185 -6.34 20.68 2.46
CA PRO A 185 -6.39 22.02 3.08
C PRO A 185 -7.12 21.99 4.41
N GLY A 186 -6.51 22.61 5.46
CA GLY A 186 -7.03 22.65 6.82
C GLY A 186 -6.82 21.36 7.63
N ALA A 187 -6.31 20.27 7.03
CA ALA A 187 -6.01 19.06 7.77
C ALA A 187 -4.79 19.27 8.69
N ARG A 188 -4.91 18.80 9.93
CA ARG A 188 -3.76 18.72 10.84
C ARG A 188 -2.86 17.57 10.45
N TYR A 189 -1.56 17.73 10.64
CA TYR A 189 -0.60 16.67 10.41
C TYR A 189 0.57 16.72 11.38
N LEU A 190 1.23 15.57 11.55
CA LEU A 190 2.52 15.46 12.20
C LEU A 190 3.60 15.40 11.12
N ASP A 191 4.58 16.30 11.18
CA ASP A 191 5.74 16.30 10.29
C ASP A 191 6.87 15.48 10.92
N LYS A 192 7.11 14.27 10.44
CA LYS A 192 8.14 13.37 10.99
C LYS A 192 9.55 13.90 10.72
N LEU A 193 9.76 14.62 9.63
CA LEU A 193 11.05 15.26 9.34
C LEU A 193 11.36 16.43 10.29
N ALA A 194 10.33 17.00 10.91
CA ALA A 194 10.43 18.04 11.94
C ALA A 194 10.20 17.50 13.36
N GLY A 195 10.55 16.24 13.62
CA GLY A 195 10.43 15.63 14.95
C GLY A 195 8.97 15.46 15.42
N PHE A 196 8.05 15.19 14.52
CA PHE A 196 6.61 15.07 14.76
C PHE A 196 5.97 16.40 15.20
N ALA A 197 6.47 17.54 14.73
CA ALA A 197 5.82 18.82 14.95
C ALA A 197 4.38 18.80 14.41
N GLU A 198 3.44 19.29 15.23
CA GLU A 198 2.06 19.47 14.81
C GLU A 198 1.93 20.71 13.92
N CYS A 199 1.32 20.51 12.75
CA CYS A 199 1.11 21.53 11.74
C CYS A 199 -0.30 21.44 11.18
N GLU A 200 -0.69 22.47 10.41
CA GLU A 200 -1.92 22.50 9.63
C GLU A 200 -1.58 22.77 8.15
N GLN A 201 -2.18 22.01 7.25
CA GLN A 201 -1.94 22.16 5.82
C GLN A 201 -2.61 23.42 5.27
N GLN A 202 -1.79 24.35 4.77
CA GLN A 202 -2.26 25.56 4.12
C GLN A 202 -2.32 25.34 2.60
N GLY A 203 -3.54 25.37 2.04
CA GLY A 203 -3.74 25.13 0.62
C GLY A 203 -3.43 23.69 0.19
N GLU A 204 -3.38 23.45 -1.10
CA GLU A 204 -3.02 22.13 -1.67
C GLU A 204 -1.57 21.78 -1.33
N LEU A 205 -1.31 20.50 -1.11
CA LEU A 205 0.04 20.01 -0.91
C LEU A 205 0.76 19.95 -2.27
N ALA A 206 1.78 20.78 -2.44
CA ALA A 206 2.75 20.65 -3.53
C ALA A 206 4.02 19.96 -3.02
N VAL A 207 4.37 18.83 -3.60
CA VAL A 207 5.59 18.10 -3.25
C VAL A 207 6.80 18.82 -3.84
N ARG A 208 7.81 19.12 -3.00
CA ARG A 208 9.00 19.88 -3.43
C ARG A 208 10.32 19.32 -2.89
N GLY A 209 10.30 18.09 -2.40
CA GLY A 209 11.46 17.47 -1.76
C GLY A 209 11.05 16.33 -0.85
N GLY A 210 11.87 16.04 0.15
CA GLY A 210 11.55 15.03 1.17
C GLY A 210 10.28 15.38 1.93
N LEU A 211 9.43 14.39 2.14
CA LEU A 211 8.14 14.52 2.80
C LEU A 211 7.85 13.26 3.61
N ASP A 212 7.47 13.41 4.87
CA ASP A 212 7.02 12.30 5.72
C ASP A 212 6.00 12.85 6.72
N ARG A 213 4.73 12.85 6.33
CA ARG A 213 3.64 13.49 7.08
C ARG A 213 2.50 12.53 7.34
N ILE A 214 2.02 12.54 8.57
CA ILE A 214 0.82 11.83 8.99
C ILE A 214 -0.30 12.85 9.13
N TYR A 215 -1.22 12.88 8.19
CA TYR A 215 -2.41 13.73 8.22
C TYR A 215 -3.54 13.08 8.99
N HIS A 216 -4.22 13.83 9.84
CA HIS A 216 -5.46 13.40 10.48
C HIS A 216 -6.63 13.84 9.58
N THR A 217 -7.07 12.93 8.73
CA THR A 217 -8.15 13.18 7.78
C THR A 217 -8.71 11.88 7.23
N ASN A 218 -10.02 11.83 6.98
CA ASN A 218 -10.70 10.77 6.22
C ASN A 218 -11.21 11.26 4.86
N ALA A 219 -10.86 12.49 4.46
CA ALA A 219 -11.23 13.03 3.15
C ALA A 219 -10.64 12.20 2.02
N GLU A 220 -11.36 12.07 0.91
CA GLU A 220 -10.81 11.55 -0.34
C GLU A 220 -9.67 12.46 -0.82
N LEU A 221 -8.57 11.87 -1.26
CA LEU A 221 -7.44 12.60 -1.81
C LEU A 221 -7.37 12.42 -3.32
N VAL A 222 -6.94 13.46 -4.03
CA VAL A 222 -6.72 13.39 -5.48
C VAL A 222 -5.26 13.77 -5.75
N LEU A 223 -4.51 12.79 -6.26
CA LEU A 223 -3.15 13.01 -6.74
C LEU A 223 -3.22 13.47 -8.20
N ASP A 224 -2.66 14.65 -8.46
CA ASP A 224 -2.50 15.23 -9.80
C ASP A 224 -1.01 15.32 -10.12
N ASP A 225 -0.56 14.61 -11.16
CA ASP A 225 0.83 14.63 -11.65
C ASP A 225 1.00 15.50 -12.92
N GLY A 226 -0.04 16.25 -13.28
CA GLY A 226 -0.09 17.10 -14.48
C GLY A 226 -0.50 16.36 -15.76
N ALA A 227 -0.37 15.03 -15.80
CA ALA A 227 -0.81 14.20 -16.92
C ALA A 227 -2.01 13.31 -16.55
N ARG A 228 -2.08 12.92 -15.29
CA ARG A 228 -3.11 12.03 -14.76
C ARG A 228 -3.59 12.49 -13.38
N ARG A 229 -4.87 12.26 -13.13
CA ARG A 229 -5.48 12.44 -11.81
C ARG A 229 -5.90 11.08 -11.27
N LEU A 230 -5.51 10.78 -10.05
CA LEU A 230 -5.82 9.52 -9.37
C LEU A 230 -6.48 9.82 -8.02
N ARG A 231 -7.68 9.30 -7.82
CA ARG A 231 -8.39 9.36 -6.55
C ARG A 231 -7.92 8.26 -5.61
N VAL A 232 -7.74 8.61 -4.35
CA VAL A 232 -7.43 7.70 -3.25
C VAL A 232 -8.51 7.85 -2.19
N ALA A 233 -9.46 6.95 -2.18
CA ALA A 233 -10.47 6.86 -1.14
C ALA A 233 -10.02 5.84 -0.08
N ARG A 234 -10.29 6.15 1.19
CA ARG A 234 -9.87 5.34 2.34
C ARG A 234 -11.07 4.86 3.12
N GLN A 235 -10.92 3.69 3.76
CA GLN A 235 -11.94 3.08 4.60
C GLN A 235 -11.30 2.55 5.89
N GLY A 236 -11.97 2.75 7.03
CA GLY A 236 -11.49 2.27 8.33
C GLY A 236 -10.26 3.00 8.86
N SER A 237 -10.01 4.24 8.39
CA SER A 237 -8.83 5.03 8.74
C SER A 237 -9.17 6.51 8.76
N ASP A 238 -8.74 7.21 9.81
CA ASP A 238 -8.76 8.65 9.93
C ASP A 238 -7.36 9.27 9.75
N SER A 239 -6.37 8.49 9.31
CA SER A 239 -5.03 8.95 8.96
C SER A 239 -4.72 8.72 7.49
N ALA A 240 -4.03 9.68 6.88
CA ALA A 240 -3.34 9.51 5.60
C ALA A 240 -1.85 9.78 5.79
N VAL A 241 -1.00 8.90 5.27
CA VAL A 241 0.44 9.16 5.25
C VAL A 241 0.84 9.57 3.84
N VAL A 242 1.54 10.71 3.74
CA VAL A 242 2.14 11.17 2.49
C VAL A 242 3.64 11.16 2.65
N TRP A 243 4.31 10.34 1.83
CA TRP A 243 5.74 10.13 1.95
C TRP A 243 6.46 10.16 0.60
N HIS A 244 7.63 10.82 0.61
CA HIS A 244 8.63 10.75 -0.44
C HIS A 244 10.03 10.96 0.17
N PRO A 245 11.05 10.15 -0.18
CA PRO A 245 12.38 10.24 0.44
C PRO A 245 13.17 11.50 0.08
N GLY A 246 12.70 12.28 -0.89
CA GLY A 246 13.46 13.41 -1.41
C GLY A 246 14.72 12.97 -2.15
N GLU A 247 15.85 13.56 -1.76
CA GLU A 247 17.18 13.21 -2.33
C GLU A 247 17.85 12.04 -1.59
N GLN A 248 17.34 11.66 -0.41
CA GLN A 248 17.90 10.55 0.38
C GLN A 248 17.22 9.24 0.02
N LEU A 249 17.48 8.77 -1.19
CA LEU A 249 16.87 7.56 -1.72
C LEU A 249 17.30 6.31 -0.93
N PRO A 250 16.35 5.39 -0.65
CA PRO A 250 16.68 4.07 -0.15
C PRO A 250 17.60 3.30 -1.09
N ALA A 251 18.43 2.39 -0.55
CA ALA A 251 19.43 1.65 -1.33
C ALA A 251 18.85 0.81 -2.47
N ASP A 252 17.58 0.42 -2.37
CA ASP A 252 16.83 -0.31 -3.39
C ASP A 252 16.01 0.62 -4.31
N THR A 253 16.36 1.90 -4.40
CA THR A 253 15.72 2.90 -5.28
C THR A 253 16.78 3.61 -6.09
N PRO A 254 17.05 3.18 -7.33
CA PRO A 254 18.01 3.86 -8.21
C PRO A 254 17.62 5.32 -8.45
N PRO A 255 18.61 6.23 -8.56
CA PRO A 255 18.36 7.67 -8.70
C PRO A 255 17.44 8.05 -9.88
N GLU A 256 17.56 7.34 -10.98
CA GLU A 256 16.78 7.58 -12.21
C GLU A 256 15.28 7.34 -12.06
N VAL A 257 14.88 6.56 -11.05
CA VAL A 257 13.46 6.27 -10.75
C VAL A 257 12.99 6.88 -9.44
N GLY A 258 13.88 7.55 -8.71
CA GLY A 258 13.61 8.07 -7.37
C GLY A 258 12.49 9.11 -7.30
N ARG A 259 12.16 9.78 -8.43
CA ARG A 259 11.09 10.76 -8.52
C ARG A 259 9.80 10.23 -9.18
N GLN A 260 9.76 8.94 -9.51
CA GLN A 260 8.67 8.34 -10.26
C GLN A 260 7.55 7.77 -9.38
N PHE A 261 7.54 8.08 -8.10
CA PHE A 261 6.47 7.69 -7.18
C PHE A 261 6.19 8.75 -6.13
N LEU A 262 4.96 8.71 -5.61
CA LEU A 262 4.56 9.37 -4.37
C LEU A 262 3.76 8.37 -3.55
N CYS A 263 4.10 8.22 -2.27
CA CYS A 263 3.28 7.41 -1.37
C CYS A 263 2.11 8.22 -0.82
N VAL A 264 0.91 7.66 -0.99
CA VAL A 264 -0.33 8.16 -0.39
C VAL A 264 -1.03 6.96 0.24
N GLU A 265 -0.94 6.87 1.55
CA GLU A 265 -1.25 5.64 2.28
C GLU A 265 -2.58 5.77 3.04
N SER A 266 -3.37 4.68 3.03
CA SER A 266 -4.46 4.48 3.99
C SER A 266 -3.86 3.88 5.25
N ALA A 267 -3.94 4.57 6.39
CA ALA A 267 -3.23 4.13 7.58
C ALA A 267 -4.03 4.35 8.87
N ASN A 268 -3.88 3.43 9.82
CA ASN A 268 -4.15 3.66 11.23
C ASN A 268 -2.82 3.90 11.93
N THR A 269 -2.69 5.07 12.53
CA THR A 269 -1.42 5.53 13.09
C THR A 269 -1.58 5.90 14.58
N ARG A 270 -0.58 6.56 15.16
CA ARG A 270 -0.69 7.13 16.51
C ARG A 270 -1.80 8.18 16.66
N LEU A 271 -2.30 8.74 15.55
CA LEU A 271 -3.40 9.70 15.55
C LEU A 271 -4.78 9.02 15.63
N ASP A 272 -4.87 7.78 15.13
CA ASP A 272 -6.11 6.97 15.12
C ASP A 272 -5.82 5.49 15.42
N PRO A 273 -5.26 5.16 16.58
CA PRO A 273 -4.98 3.78 16.95
C PRO A 273 -6.28 2.97 17.06
N VAL A 274 -6.23 1.72 16.61
CA VAL A 274 -7.37 0.82 16.65
C VAL A 274 -7.22 -0.14 17.83
N TRP A 275 -8.26 -0.21 18.67
CA TRP A 275 -8.37 -1.20 19.73
C TRP A 275 -9.37 -2.28 19.35
N LEU A 276 -8.89 -3.52 19.22
CA LEU A 276 -9.72 -4.68 18.96
C LEU A 276 -9.99 -5.45 20.24
N VAL A 277 -11.25 -5.64 20.55
CA VAL A 277 -11.68 -6.55 21.61
C VAL A 277 -11.87 -7.96 21.05
N PRO A 278 -11.87 -9.02 21.89
CA PRO A 278 -12.11 -10.39 21.45
C PRO A 278 -13.34 -10.54 20.55
N GLY A 279 -13.18 -11.20 19.41
CA GLY A 279 -14.23 -11.41 18.40
C GLY A 279 -14.48 -10.22 17.46
N ALA A 280 -13.85 -9.06 17.67
CA ALA A 280 -14.01 -7.92 16.78
C ALA A 280 -13.19 -8.07 15.50
N GLN A 281 -13.62 -7.35 14.46
CA GLN A 281 -12.88 -7.21 13.20
C GLN A 281 -12.63 -5.73 12.90
N HIS A 282 -11.51 -5.43 12.26
CA HIS A 282 -11.21 -4.13 11.68
C HIS A 282 -10.92 -4.26 10.20
N LEU A 283 -11.42 -3.31 9.42
CA LEU A 283 -11.24 -3.21 7.99
C LEU A 283 -10.42 -1.96 7.69
N LEU A 284 -9.26 -2.13 7.04
CA LEU A 284 -8.46 -1.02 6.52
C LEU A 284 -8.44 -1.12 5.00
N GLY A 285 -9.04 -0.16 4.31
CA GLY A 285 -9.21 -0.19 2.87
C GLY A 285 -8.61 1.01 2.14
N THR A 286 -8.16 0.78 0.92
CA THR A 286 -7.82 1.81 -0.06
C THR A 286 -8.47 1.50 -1.40
N THR A 287 -9.08 2.52 -2.00
CA THR A 287 -9.64 2.43 -3.35
C THR A 287 -8.96 3.45 -4.24
N LEU A 288 -8.34 2.96 -5.31
CA LEU A 288 -7.78 3.79 -6.37
C LEU A 288 -8.76 3.83 -7.55
N SER A 289 -9.01 5.01 -8.09
CA SER A 289 -9.83 5.22 -9.28
C SER A 289 -9.36 6.46 -10.04
N ARG A 290 -9.80 6.62 -11.30
CA ARG A 290 -9.53 7.87 -12.06
C ARG A 290 -10.21 9.06 -11.38
N GLY A 291 -9.48 10.21 -11.32
CA GLY A 291 -9.95 11.49 -10.78
C GLY A 291 -10.74 12.33 -11.75
#